data_02b9116e35773e80441d515bd577644b
#
_entry.id   02b9116e35773e80441d515bd577644b
#
_cell.length_a   1.000
_cell.length_b   1.000
_cell.length_c   1.000
_cell.angle_alpha   90.00
_cell.angle_beta   90.00
_cell.angle_gamma   90.00
#
_symmetry.space_group_name_H-M   'P 1'
#
loop_
_entity.id
_entity.type
_entity.pdbx_description
1 polymer ?
#
loop_
_entity_poly.entity_id
_entity_poly.type
_entity_poly.pdbx_seq_one_letter_code
_entity_poly.pdbx_strand_id
1 'polypeptide(L)' 'MEKVRYMISDAAAAVDVETHVLRYWEDELGLDVPRNELGHRYYTRDNIKQFLRIKELKEKGYQLRAIRDMLH' A
#
# COMPACT_ATOMS: atom_id res chain seq x y z
N MET A 1 -7.05 -21.81 -0.86
CA MET A 1 -7.25 -20.91 0.28
C MET A 1 -6.74 -19.53 -0.04
N GLU A 2 -7.51 -18.52 0.27
CA GLU A 2 -7.15 -17.14 -0.01
C GLU A 2 -6.07 -16.66 0.93
N LYS A 3 -5.07 -15.96 0.40
CA LYS A 3 -4.01 -15.38 1.22
C LYS A 3 -4.56 -14.12 1.90
N VAL A 4 -4.46 -14.06 3.23
CA VAL A 4 -4.99 -12.94 4.01
C VAL A 4 -3.90 -12.00 4.52
N ARG A 5 -2.65 -12.44 4.50
CA ARG A 5 -1.51 -11.64 4.94
C ARG A 5 -0.43 -11.66 3.86
N TYR A 6 0.06 -10.48 3.51
CA TYR A 6 1.12 -10.33 2.52
C TYR A 6 2.31 -9.65 3.16
N MET A 7 3.50 -10.20 2.97
CA MET A 7 4.73 -9.49 3.30
C MET A 7 4.97 -8.44 2.22
N ILE A 8 5.86 -7.49 2.48
CA ILE A 8 6.06 -6.37 1.56
C ILE A 8 6.44 -6.79 0.14
N SER A 9 7.25 -7.84 0.01
CA SER A 9 7.65 -8.33 -1.32
C SER A 9 6.45 -8.85 -2.10
N ASP A 10 5.55 -9.58 -1.44
CA ASP A 10 4.33 -10.10 -2.07
C ASP A 10 3.37 -8.97 -2.42
N ALA A 11 3.23 -8.00 -1.52
CA ALA A 11 2.38 -6.85 -1.75
C ALA A 11 2.88 -6.03 -2.93
N ALA A 12 4.18 -5.79 -3.00
CA ALA A 12 4.79 -5.05 -4.10
C ALA A 12 4.59 -5.76 -5.43
N ALA A 13 4.74 -7.09 -5.44
CA ALA A 13 4.49 -7.89 -6.63
C ALA A 13 3.02 -7.78 -7.08
N ALA A 14 2.09 -7.85 -6.12
CA ALA A 14 0.66 -7.75 -6.42
C ALA A 14 0.27 -6.39 -7.00
N VAL A 15 0.95 -5.33 -6.57
CA VAL A 15 0.70 -3.97 -7.04
C VAL A 15 1.56 -3.62 -8.27
N ASP A 16 2.56 -4.45 -8.54
CA ASP A 16 3.53 -4.25 -9.63
C ASP A 16 4.33 -2.96 -9.46
N VAL A 17 4.92 -2.81 -8.28
CA VAL A 17 5.84 -1.72 -7.96
C VAL A 17 6.99 -2.26 -7.11
N GLU A 18 8.04 -1.46 -6.95
CA GLU A 18 9.16 -1.80 -6.07
C GLU A 18 8.74 -1.68 -4.60
N THR A 19 9.40 -2.45 -3.73
CA THR A 19 9.06 -2.45 -2.30
C THR A 19 9.21 -1.08 -1.67
N HIS A 20 10.25 -0.32 -2.03
CA HIS A 20 10.47 1.01 -1.47
C HIS A 20 9.36 1.99 -1.86
N VAL A 21 8.70 1.77 -2.99
CA VAL A 21 7.58 2.61 -3.41
C VAL A 21 6.40 2.44 -2.46
N LEU A 22 6.09 1.20 -2.07
CA LEU A 22 5.00 0.95 -1.11
C LEU A 22 5.28 1.60 0.24
N ARG A 23 6.52 1.51 0.72
CA ARG A 23 6.92 2.12 1.99
C ARG A 23 6.81 3.64 1.93
N TYR A 24 7.22 4.21 0.82
CA TYR A 24 7.13 5.64 0.61
C TYR A 24 5.67 6.10 0.64
N TRP A 25 4.80 5.39 -0.08
CA TRP A 25 3.37 5.72 -0.09
C TRP A 25 2.74 5.55 1.28
N GLU A 26 3.10 4.48 1.99
CA GLU A 26 2.60 4.23 3.34
C GLU A 26 2.91 5.41 4.26
N ASP A 27 4.16 5.86 4.25
CA ASP A 27 4.60 6.96 5.10
C ASP A 27 3.98 8.29 4.68
N GLU A 28 4.01 8.60 3.41
CA GLU A 28 3.53 9.89 2.90
C GLU A 28 2.02 10.04 3.02
N LEU A 29 1.29 8.94 2.85
CA LEU A 29 -0.18 8.97 2.87
C LEU A 29 -0.75 8.62 4.24
N GLY A 30 0.10 8.26 5.19
CA GLY A 30 -0.34 7.90 6.53
C GLY A 30 -1.26 6.69 6.54
N LEU A 31 -0.93 5.66 5.76
CA LEU A 31 -1.75 4.48 5.65
C LEU A 31 -1.65 3.62 6.90
N ASP A 32 -2.77 3.04 7.29
CA ASP A 32 -2.86 2.18 8.46
C ASP A 32 -2.51 0.74 8.07
N VAL A 33 -1.31 0.30 8.44
CA VAL A 33 -0.81 -1.03 8.09
C VAL A 33 -0.60 -1.81 9.38
N PRO A 34 -1.21 -3.01 9.50
CA PRO A 34 -1.11 -3.81 10.73
C PRO A 34 0.27 -4.43 10.92
N ARG A 35 0.55 -4.81 12.16
CA ARG A 35 1.78 -5.51 12.54
C ARG A 35 1.42 -6.82 13.20
N ASN A 36 2.27 -7.84 12.99
CA ASN A 36 2.08 -9.13 13.63
C ASN A 36 2.62 -9.10 15.07
N GLU A 37 2.61 -10.25 15.74
CA GLU A 37 3.04 -10.39 17.13
C GLU A 37 4.51 -10.02 17.33
N LEU A 38 5.32 -10.14 16.29
CA LEU A 38 6.75 -9.80 16.32
C LEU A 38 7.02 -8.34 15.96
N GLY A 39 5.97 -7.57 15.68
CA GLY A 39 6.10 -6.17 15.31
C GLY A 39 6.44 -5.95 13.83
N HIS A 40 6.40 -6.99 13.01
CA HIS A 40 6.67 -6.88 11.58
C HIS A 40 5.40 -6.45 10.83
N ARG A 41 5.54 -5.56 9.85
CA ARG A 41 4.43 -5.14 9.01
C ARG A 41 3.94 -6.31 8.16
N TYR A 42 2.64 -6.38 8.00
CA TYR A 42 2.04 -7.22 6.96
C TYR A 42 0.91 -6.44 6.31
N TYR A 43 0.55 -6.85 5.11
CA TYR A 43 -0.45 -6.12 4.33
C TYR A 43 -1.66 -7.01 4.12
N THR A 44 -2.84 -6.43 4.27
CA THR A 44 -4.10 -7.13 4.06
C THR A 44 -4.55 -6.93 2.61
N ARG A 45 -5.59 -7.65 2.21
CA ARG A 45 -6.19 -7.45 0.89
C ARG A 45 -6.70 -6.01 0.73
N ASP A 46 -7.22 -5.42 1.80
CA ASP A 46 -7.67 -4.04 1.76
C ASP A 46 -6.51 -3.09 1.52
N ASN A 47 -5.36 -3.36 2.14
CA ASN A 47 -4.14 -2.59 1.87
C ASN A 47 -3.74 -2.70 0.40
N ILE A 48 -3.79 -3.91 -0.16
CA ILE A 48 -3.45 -4.13 -1.57
C ILE A 48 -4.38 -3.33 -2.47
N LYS A 49 -5.68 -3.36 -2.22
CA LYS A 49 -6.66 -2.58 -2.98
C LYS A 49 -6.37 -1.10 -2.89
N GLN A 50 -5.99 -0.63 -1.70
CA GLN A 50 -5.64 0.76 -1.48
C GLN A 50 -4.41 1.17 -2.29
N PHE A 51 -3.37 0.34 -2.28
CA PHE A 51 -2.17 0.59 -3.08
C PHE A 51 -2.46 0.60 -4.58
N LEU A 52 -3.31 -0.32 -5.04
CA LEU A 52 -3.71 -0.33 -6.45
C LEU A 52 -4.43 0.95 -6.84
N ARG A 53 -5.29 1.46 -5.95
CA ARG A 53 -5.98 2.73 -6.16
C ARG A 53 -5.00 3.89 -6.21
N ILE A 54 -4.02 3.90 -5.32
CA ILE A 54 -2.97 4.93 -5.30
C ILE A 54 -2.19 4.90 -6.62
N LYS A 55 -1.80 3.70 -7.06
CA LYS A 55 -1.06 3.55 -8.31
C LYS A 55 -1.87 4.10 -9.49
N GLU A 56 -3.15 3.76 -9.56
CA GLU A 56 -4.05 4.25 -10.61
C GLU A 56 -4.11 5.77 -10.62
N LEU A 57 -4.26 6.39 -9.45
CA LEU A 57 -4.33 7.85 -9.35
C LEU A 57 -2.99 8.49 -9.73
N LYS A 58 -1.86 7.88 -9.36
CA LYS A 58 -0.55 8.36 -9.76
C LYS A 58 -0.39 8.31 -11.29
N GLU A 59 -0.85 7.24 -11.91
CA GLU A 59 -0.79 7.10 -13.36
C GLU A 59 -1.65 8.16 -14.06
N LYS A 60 -2.72 8.61 -13.42
CA LYS A 60 -3.57 9.69 -13.93
C LYS A 60 -2.97 11.07 -13.71
N GLY A 61 -1.83 11.16 -13.03
CA GLY A 61 -1.12 12.41 -12.83
C GLY A 61 -1.38 13.13 -11.51
N TYR A 62 -2.13 12.52 -10.61
CA TYR A 62 -2.37 13.14 -9.30
C TYR A 62 -1.11 13.10 -8.43
N GLN A 63 -0.85 14.17 -7.72
CA GLN A 63 0.22 14.21 -6.74
C GLN A 63 -0.20 13.50 -5.47
N LEU A 64 0.78 13.00 -4.70
CA LEU A 64 0.49 12.29 -3.46
C LEU A 64 -0.35 13.10 -2.47
N ARG A 65 -0.11 14.41 -2.38
CA ARG A 65 -0.91 15.29 -1.52
C ARG A 65 -2.39 15.22 -1.86
N ALA A 66 -2.72 15.29 -3.15
CA ALA A 66 -4.10 15.20 -3.61
C ALA A 66 -4.68 13.82 -3.30
N ILE A 67 -3.89 12.77 -3.51
CA ILE A 67 -4.31 11.40 -3.22
C ILE A 67 -4.59 11.22 -1.74
N ARG A 68 -3.73 11.78 -0.88
CA ARG A 68 -3.92 11.74 0.55
C ARG A 68 -5.26 12.35 0.95
N ASP A 69 -5.59 13.51 0.36
CA ASP A 69 -6.86 14.18 0.64
C ASP A 69 -8.04 13.33 0.17
N MET A 70 -7.91 12.60 -0.94
CA MET A 70 -8.96 11.72 -1.44
C MET A 70 -9.18 10.50 -0.54
N LEU A 71 -8.14 10.03 0.16
CA LEU A 71 -8.22 8.85 1.02
C LEU A 71 -8.73 9.17 2.42
N HIS A 72 -8.67 10.40 2.83
CA HIS A 72 -9.10 10.88 4.16
C HIS A 72 -10.17 11.99 4.03
#